data_1c3d01689643adae88a9c73ab9c912b7
#
_entry.id   1c3d01689643adae88a9c73ab9c912b7
#
_cell.length_a   1.000
_cell.length_b   1.000
_cell.length_c   1.000
_cell.angle_alpha   90.00
_cell.angle_beta   90.00
_cell.angle_gamma   90.00
#
_symmetry.space_group_name_H-M   'P 1'
#
loop_
_entity.id
_entity.type
_entity.pdbx_description
1 polymer ?
#
loop_
_entity_poly.entity_id
_entity_poly.type
_entity_poly.pdbx_seq_one_letter_code
_entity_poly.pdbx_strand_id
1 'polypeptide(L)'
;MKLNKKILTLMLVFGVCATAAVAQITVVTGNNIKKSEPIDELVFRAQYELKMLEDTTRSDSKPNSETMMLEVGKKSSLFYGYTTYLRDSVLMEDVKNNVSQELMAEHTSAYGNARITYRIYK
;
A
#
# COMPACT_ATOMS: atom_id res chain seq x y z
N MET A 1 6.02 -38.44 -37.61
CA MET A 1 6.06 -38.33 -36.15
C MET A 1 4.69 -37.89 -35.66
N LYS A 2 3.89 -38.80 -35.08
CA LYS A 2 2.54 -38.45 -34.62
C LYS A 2 2.68 -37.80 -33.24
N LEU A 3 2.51 -36.46 -33.17
CA LEU A 3 2.53 -35.71 -31.92
C LEU A 3 1.31 -36.13 -31.09
N ASN A 4 1.57 -36.66 -29.91
CA ASN A 4 0.52 -37.20 -29.04
C ASN A 4 -0.43 -36.08 -28.61
N LYS A 5 -1.73 -36.16 -28.96
CA LYS A 5 -2.76 -35.16 -28.63
C LYS A 5 -2.78 -34.78 -27.15
N LYS A 6 -2.39 -35.69 -26.27
CA LYS A 6 -2.29 -35.43 -24.82
C LYS A 6 -1.16 -34.47 -24.44
N ILE A 7 -0.06 -34.43 -25.21
CA ILE A 7 1.04 -33.47 -24.98
C ILE A 7 0.66 -32.10 -25.47
N LEU A 8 -0.09 -32.01 -26.57
CA LEU A 8 -0.60 -30.73 -27.08
C LEU A 8 -1.61 -30.09 -26.12
N THR A 9 -2.47 -30.90 -25.50
CA THR A 9 -3.41 -30.41 -24.47
C THR A 9 -2.71 -29.96 -23.20
N LEU A 10 -1.63 -30.62 -22.80
CA LEU A 10 -0.85 -30.22 -21.61
C LEU A 10 -0.08 -28.92 -21.84
N MET A 11 0.42 -28.66 -23.05
CA MET A 11 1.07 -27.35 -23.37
C MET A 11 0.08 -26.20 -23.46
N LEU A 12 -1.17 -26.47 -23.83
CA LEU A 12 -2.21 -25.43 -23.91
C LEU A 12 -2.71 -24.96 -22.53
N VAL A 13 -2.62 -25.83 -21.51
CA VAL A 13 -3.05 -25.49 -20.13
C VAL A 13 -2.00 -24.66 -19.39
N PHE A 14 -0.73 -24.72 -19.76
CA PHE A 14 0.33 -23.93 -19.13
C PHE A 14 0.48 -22.50 -19.70
N GLY A 15 -0.20 -22.18 -20.77
CA GLY A 15 -0.08 -20.89 -21.47
C GLY A 15 -1.01 -19.76 -21.00
N VAL A 16 -1.91 -19.98 -20.02
CA VAL A 16 -3.00 -19.02 -19.75
C VAL A 16 -2.93 -18.36 -18.36
N CYS A 17 -1.86 -18.52 -17.59
CA CYS A 17 -1.73 -17.89 -16.28
C CYS A 17 -0.73 -16.72 -16.23
N ALA A 18 -0.54 -15.97 -17.31
CA ALA A 18 0.06 -14.66 -17.24
C ALA A 18 -1.05 -13.60 -17.15
N THR A 19 -1.90 -13.65 -16.11
CA THR A 19 -2.66 -12.47 -15.71
C THR A 19 -1.64 -11.48 -15.17
N ALA A 20 -1.27 -10.49 -15.98
CA ALA A 20 -0.54 -9.34 -15.51
C ALA A 20 -1.38 -8.71 -14.38
N ALA A 21 -0.99 -8.93 -13.14
CA ALA A 21 -1.56 -8.22 -12.01
C ALA A 21 -1.15 -6.75 -12.21
N VAL A 22 -2.06 -5.95 -12.72
CA VAL A 22 -1.86 -4.50 -12.84
C VAL A 22 -1.90 -3.95 -11.44
N ALA A 23 -0.73 -3.70 -10.85
CA ALA A 23 -0.64 -2.98 -9.59
C ALA A 23 -1.00 -1.50 -9.83
N GLN A 24 -1.79 -0.93 -8.93
CA GLN A 24 -2.31 0.43 -9.02
C GLN A 24 -1.93 1.22 -7.79
N ILE A 25 -1.59 2.49 -7.99
CA ILE A 25 -1.41 3.45 -6.90
C ILE A 25 -2.79 3.92 -6.44
N THR A 26 -3.11 3.72 -5.17
CA THR A 26 -4.39 4.10 -4.59
C THR A 26 -4.17 4.93 -3.35
N VAL A 27 -4.81 6.09 -3.26
CA VAL A 27 -4.80 6.93 -2.05
C VAL A 27 -6.11 6.77 -1.30
N VAL A 28 -6.01 6.48 -0.01
CA VAL A 28 -7.12 6.48 0.92
C VAL A 28 -6.99 7.70 1.82
N THR A 29 -7.97 8.60 1.79
CA THR A 29 -8.02 9.77 2.67
C THR A 29 -9.12 9.59 3.70
N GLY A 30 -8.75 9.63 5.00
CA GLY A 30 -9.56 9.22 6.14
C GLY A 30 -10.88 9.94 6.39
N ASN A 31 -11.19 11.04 5.70
CA ASN A 31 -12.43 11.79 5.93
C ASN A 31 -13.51 11.61 4.87
N ASN A 32 -13.22 10.93 3.80
CA ASN A 32 -14.19 10.58 2.75
C ASN A 32 -13.85 9.20 2.22
N ILE A 33 -14.37 8.18 2.87
CA ILE A 33 -14.26 6.81 2.40
C ILE A 33 -15.18 6.63 1.18
N LYS A 34 -14.83 7.33 0.13
CA LYS A 34 -15.26 6.99 -1.22
C LYS A 34 -14.30 5.92 -1.72
N LYS A 35 -14.84 4.94 -2.44
CA LYS A 35 -14.04 3.95 -3.17
C LYS A 35 -12.92 4.71 -3.88
N SER A 36 -11.69 4.54 -3.41
CA SER A 36 -10.55 5.25 -3.98
C SER A 36 -10.30 4.72 -5.38
N GLU A 37 -10.33 5.61 -6.36
CA GLU A 37 -9.95 5.26 -7.72
C GLU A 37 -8.43 5.23 -7.83
N PRO A 38 -7.87 4.30 -8.61
CA PRO A 38 -6.44 4.26 -8.85
C PRO A 38 -5.99 5.56 -9.55
N ILE A 39 -4.92 6.16 -9.04
CA ILE A 39 -4.39 7.43 -9.56
C ILE A 39 -3.55 7.18 -10.81
N ASP A 40 -2.78 6.09 -10.82
CA ASP A 40 -1.83 5.77 -11.87
C ASP A 40 -1.49 4.28 -11.87
N GLU A 41 -0.84 3.81 -12.93
CA GLU A 41 -0.28 2.47 -13.02
C GLU A 41 1.07 2.41 -12.30
N LEU A 42 1.20 1.48 -11.36
CA LEU A 42 2.42 1.32 -10.56
C LEU A 42 3.55 0.73 -11.44
N VAL A 43 4.67 1.41 -11.48
CA VAL A 43 5.89 0.95 -12.15
C VAL A 43 6.87 0.35 -11.15
N PHE A 44 7.00 0.99 -9.97
CA PHE A 44 7.99 0.62 -8.97
C PHE A 44 7.48 0.95 -7.57
N ARG A 45 7.83 0.09 -6.60
CA ARG A 45 7.56 0.31 -5.16
C ARG A 45 8.83 0.06 -4.36
N ALA A 46 9.13 0.96 -3.43
CA ALA A 46 10.19 0.79 -2.45
C ALA A 46 9.65 0.95 -1.02
N GLN A 47 10.13 0.11 -0.13
CA GLN A 47 9.92 0.25 1.31
C GLN A 47 11.28 0.51 1.96
N TYR A 48 11.34 1.49 2.88
CA TYR A 48 12.56 1.82 3.59
C TYR A 48 12.27 2.37 4.99
N GLU A 49 13.27 2.37 5.83
CA GLU A 49 13.21 2.94 7.18
C GLU A 49 13.69 4.39 7.12
N LEU A 50 12.85 5.32 7.55
CA LEU A 50 13.20 6.71 7.76
C LEU A 50 13.58 6.92 9.22
N LYS A 51 14.81 7.38 9.47
CA LYS A 51 15.29 7.77 10.80
C LYS A 51 15.36 9.28 10.88
N MET A 52 14.65 9.86 11.85
CA MET A 52 14.62 11.30 12.06
C MET A 52 15.11 11.63 13.46
N LEU A 53 16.06 12.54 13.56
CA LEU A 53 16.48 13.13 14.80
C LEU A 53 15.81 14.50 14.95
N GLU A 54 14.90 14.63 15.92
CA GLU A 54 14.10 15.86 16.09
C GLU A 54 14.92 17.00 16.70
N ASP A 55 15.81 16.66 17.62
CA ASP A 55 16.65 17.65 18.30
C ASP A 55 18.11 17.23 18.16
N THR A 56 18.82 17.93 17.30
CA THR A 56 20.25 17.74 17.05
C THR A 56 21.14 18.45 18.07
N THR A 57 20.58 19.28 18.95
CA THR A 57 21.32 20.01 19.98
C THR A 57 21.53 19.20 21.26
N ARG A 58 20.77 18.12 21.43
CA ARG A 58 20.84 17.24 22.60
C ARG A 58 21.59 15.96 22.25
N SER A 59 22.62 15.67 23.01
CA SER A 59 23.45 14.46 22.82
C SER A 59 22.73 13.16 23.19
N ASP A 60 21.66 13.22 23.99
CA ASP A 60 20.82 12.10 24.42
C ASP A 60 19.59 11.87 23.54
N SER A 61 19.41 12.68 22.50
CA SER A 61 18.30 12.58 21.59
C SER A 61 18.35 11.27 20.79
N LYS A 62 17.27 10.49 20.86
CA LYS A 62 17.16 9.23 20.11
C LYS A 62 16.44 9.48 18.79
N PRO A 63 16.90 8.89 17.69
CA PRO A 63 16.19 8.99 16.43
C PRO A 63 14.84 8.26 16.51
N ASN A 64 13.82 8.90 15.97
CA ASN A 64 12.55 8.25 15.68
C ASN A 64 12.66 7.50 14.35
N SER A 65 12.15 6.29 14.32
CA SER A 65 12.15 5.44 13.13
C SER A 65 10.73 5.24 12.62
N GLU A 66 10.54 5.37 11.33
CA GLU A 66 9.25 5.14 10.67
C GLU A 66 9.46 4.40 9.35
N THR A 67 8.64 3.36 9.12
CA THR A 67 8.64 2.66 7.82
C THR A 67 7.88 3.49 6.80
N MET A 68 8.54 3.77 5.69
CA MET A 68 8.01 4.59 4.60
C MET A 68 7.84 3.76 3.34
N MET A 69 6.87 4.15 2.54
CA MET A 69 6.59 3.59 1.23
C MET A 69 6.72 4.68 0.16
N LEU A 70 7.40 4.35 -0.92
CA LEU A 70 7.42 5.13 -2.14
C LEU A 70 6.84 4.29 -3.27
N GLU A 71 5.80 4.78 -3.90
CA GLU A 71 5.22 4.21 -5.11
C GLU A 71 5.44 5.17 -6.27
N VAL A 72 5.99 4.67 -7.35
CA VAL A 72 6.24 5.43 -8.56
C VAL A 72 5.40 4.86 -9.69
N GLY A 73 4.53 5.68 -10.23
CA GLY A 73 3.73 5.37 -11.40
C GLY A 73 4.32 6.00 -12.67
N LYS A 74 3.58 5.89 -13.77
CA LYS A 74 3.99 6.46 -15.07
C LYS A 74 3.94 7.99 -15.10
N LYS A 75 3.05 8.61 -14.33
CA LYS A 75 2.79 10.06 -14.36
C LYS A 75 2.87 10.71 -12.98
N SER A 76 2.83 9.91 -11.92
CA SER A 76 2.81 10.39 -10.54
C SER A 76 3.59 9.48 -9.62
N SER A 77 3.97 10.00 -8.46
CA SER A 77 4.53 9.21 -7.38
C SER A 77 3.81 9.50 -6.07
N LEU A 78 3.73 8.51 -5.21
CA LEU A 78 3.07 8.57 -3.92
C LEU A 78 4.07 8.18 -2.83
N PHE A 79 4.17 9.02 -1.82
CA PHE A 79 5.02 8.82 -0.65
C PHE A 79 4.18 8.86 0.60
N TYR A 80 4.33 7.85 1.49
CA TYR A 80 3.52 7.75 2.71
C TYR A 80 4.15 6.88 3.78
N GLY A 81 3.72 7.07 5.04
CA GLY A 81 4.05 6.19 6.15
C GLY A 81 3.32 4.85 6.04
N TYR A 82 4.04 3.74 6.18
CA TYR A 82 3.44 2.40 6.06
C TYR A 82 2.37 2.15 7.14
N THR A 83 2.57 2.66 8.34
CA THR A 83 1.59 2.59 9.43
C THR A 83 0.27 3.27 9.06
N THR A 84 0.33 4.43 8.38
CA THR A 84 -0.85 5.12 7.86
C THR A 84 -1.61 4.24 6.87
N TYR A 85 -0.90 3.61 5.95
CA TYR A 85 -1.50 2.71 4.98
C TYR A 85 -2.20 1.52 5.65
N LEU A 86 -1.57 0.89 6.63
CA LEU A 86 -2.17 -0.24 7.36
C LEU A 86 -3.44 0.18 8.09
N ARG A 87 -3.39 1.31 8.81
CA ARG A 87 -4.54 1.86 9.52
C ARG A 87 -5.72 2.14 8.57
N ASP A 88 -5.43 2.81 7.46
CA ASP A 88 -6.45 3.18 6.47
C ASP A 88 -7.02 1.94 5.77
N SER A 89 -6.22 0.89 5.56
CA SER A 89 -6.67 -0.38 5.01
C SER A 89 -7.66 -1.09 5.94
N VAL A 90 -7.37 -1.14 7.25
CA VAL A 90 -8.27 -1.69 8.26
C VAL A 90 -9.56 -0.89 8.33
N LEU A 91 -9.47 0.43 8.36
CA LEU A 91 -10.63 1.31 8.40
C LEU A 91 -11.54 1.13 7.17
N MET A 92 -10.96 0.96 5.99
CA MET A 92 -11.71 0.69 4.76
C MET A 92 -12.46 -0.64 4.81
N GLU A 93 -11.83 -1.68 5.35
CA GLU A 93 -12.46 -2.98 5.52
C GLU A 93 -13.60 -2.92 6.53
N ASP A 94 -13.41 -2.24 7.67
CA ASP A 94 -14.43 -2.04 8.69
C ASP A 94 -15.66 -1.30 8.14
N VAL A 95 -15.44 -0.24 7.36
CA VAL A 95 -16.53 0.49 6.70
C VAL A 95 -17.27 -0.39 5.71
N LYS A 96 -16.58 -1.18 4.92
CA LYS A 96 -17.18 -2.12 3.98
C LYS A 96 -18.05 -3.15 4.69
N ASN A 97 -17.65 -3.56 5.89
CA ASN A 97 -18.35 -4.53 6.72
C ASN A 97 -19.39 -3.89 7.68
N ASN A 98 -19.63 -2.57 7.58
CA ASN A 98 -20.54 -1.80 8.45
C ASN A 98 -20.22 -1.96 9.95
N VAL A 99 -18.95 -2.00 10.31
CA VAL A 99 -18.49 -2.07 11.69
C VAL A 99 -18.84 -0.77 12.43
N SER A 100 -19.16 -0.85 13.73
CA SER A 100 -19.47 0.33 14.54
C SER A 100 -18.25 1.26 14.71
N GLN A 101 -18.46 2.55 14.91
CA GLN A 101 -17.38 3.52 15.13
C GLN A 101 -16.48 3.17 16.31
N GLU A 102 -17.04 2.61 17.37
CA GLU A 102 -16.30 2.18 18.55
C GLU A 102 -15.32 1.06 18.22
N LEU A 103 -15.77 0.04 17.48
CA LEU A 103 -14.92 -1.05 17.04
C LEU A 103 -13.88 -0.59 16.00
N MET A 104 -14.23 0.34 15.11
CA MET A 104 -13.26 0.95 14.19
C MET A 104 -12.12 1.65 14.95
N ALA A 105 -12.45 2.39 16.00
CA ALA A 105 -11.46 3.04 16.85
C ALA A 105 -10.57 2.02 17.57
N GLU A 106 -11.13 0.92 18.04
CA GLU A 106 -10.38 -0.18 18.67
C GLU A 106 -9.43 -0.84 17.66
N HIS A 107 -9.93 -1.25 16.49
CA HIS A 107 -9.14 -1.89 15.44
C HIS A 107 -7.99 -1.00 14.95
N THR A 108 -8.21 0.31 14.87
CA THR A 108 -7.18 1.25 14.41
C THR A 108 -6.23 1.72 15.50
N SER A 109 -6.55 1.50 16.80
CA SER A 109 -5.73 1.94 17.93
C SER A 109 -4.34 1.30 17.97
N ALA A 110 -4.19 0.09 17.43
CA ALA A 110 -2.91 -0.62 17.33
C ALA A 110 -1.92 0.05 16.35
N TYR A 111 -2.43 0.87 15.43
CA TYR A 111 -1.64 1.60 14.45
C TYR A 111 -1.45 3.04 14.93
N GLY A 112 -0.34 3.36 15.52
CA GLY A 112 -0.04 4.71 15.99
C GLY A 112 -0.24 5.81 14.93
N ASN A 113 -0.07 7.05 15.30
CA ASN A 113 -0.12 8.17 14.36
C ASN A 113 1.20 8.27 13.59
N ALA A 114 1.14 8.05 12.28
CA ALA A 114 2.28 8.34 11.42
C ALA A 114 2.50 9.87 11.33
N ARG A 115 3.76 10.29 11.32
CA ARG A 115 4.13 11.72 11.17
C ARG A 115 3.95 12.19 9.74
N ILE A 116 4.21 11.32 8.80
CA ILE A 116 4.03 11.59 7.37
C ILE A 116 2.84 10.77 6.89
N THR A 117 1.79 11.46 6.48
CA THR A 117 0.61 10.84 5.91
C THR A 117 0.86 10.51 4.44
N TYR A 118 0.19 11.21 3.53
CA TYR A 118 0.35 11.00 2.09
C TYR A 118 0.88 12.25 1.41
N ARG A 119 1.81 12.05 0.46
CA ARG A 119 2.30 13.11 -0.43
C ARG A 119 2.29 12.61 -1.86
N ILE A 120 1.61 13.32 -2.74
CA ILE A 120 1.48 13.01 -4.15
C ILE A 120 2.32 14.03 -4.92
N TYR A 121 3.13 13.52 -5.83
CA TYR A 121 3.95 14.31 -6.75
C TYR A 121 3.51 13.98 -8.18
N LYS A 122 3.27 15.02 -8.97
CA LYS A 122 2.87 14.92 -10.38
C LYS A 122 3.94 15.51 -11.28
#